data_813b8a87c73b14cb83695e6aaac755b3
#
_entry.id   813b8a87c73b14cb83695e6aaac755b3
#
_cell.length_a   1.000
_cell.length_b   1.000
_cell.length_c   1.000
_cell.angle_alpha   90.00
_cell.angle_beta   90.00
_cell.angle_gamma   90.00
#
_symmetry.space_group_name_H-M   'P 1'
#
loop_
_entity.id
_entity.type
_entity.pdbx_description
1 polymer ?
#
loop_
_entity_poly.entity_id
_entity_poly.type
_entity_poly.pdbx_seq_one_letter_code
_entity_poly.pdbx_strand_id
1 'polypeptide(L)'
;MATLSSRLTNVVGDRTAQVLEKSFGITTINELLRHYPRRYVVRGELTDISTLVADDEVTILAEIEAVKLRRANGKNILEVVVTDGSANLSLTFFNQAWREKDLRAGRVGLFAGKVGVFKGRRQLAHPDYQLIPDGDDVDAAVAEFAGKYLPVYPATGKLPSWKIMQCMKIAIDCLEDLPDYLPSQITEQFKYPKLKKAFIDIHQPPDLESAENARQRLTFDEALLLQLLLVQRRAEITKLSTKSRTPNTPKLVAAFEKKLPFKYTSGQ
;
A
#
# COMPACT_ATOMS: atom_id res chain seq x y z
N MET A 1 5.89 -7.39 21.56
CA MET A 1 6.06 -7.98 20.22
C MET A 1 4.73 -8.55 19.77
N ALA A 2 4.41 -8.46 18.51
CA ALA A 2 3.09 -8.81 17.98
C ALA A 2 3.21 -9.90 16.88
N THR A 3 2.22 -10.78 16.80
CA THR A 3 2.11 -11.84 15.79
C THR A 3 1.11 -11.42 14.69
N LEU A 4 1.06 -12.14 13.59
CA LEU A 4 0.09 -11.89 12.51
C LEU A 4 -1.37 -11.95 12.98
N SER A 5 -1.67 -12.77 13.98
CA SER A 5 -3.03 -12.90 14.56
C SER A 5 -3.36 -11.85 15.62
N SER A 6 -2.40 -11.00 16.01
CA SER A 6 -2.63 -9.95 17.00
C SER A 6 -3.68 -8.95 16.50
N ARG A 7 -4.57 -8.52 17.40
CA ARG A 7 -5.59 -7.51 17.09
C ARG A 7 -4.97 -6.12 16.89
N LEU A 8 -5.48 -5.37 15.95
CA LEU A 8 -4.99 -4.02 15.63
C LEU A 8 -5.19 -3.03 16.77
N THR A 9 -6.16 -3.23 17.65
CA THR A 9 -6.36 -2.39 18.84
C THR A 9 -5.10 -2.28 19.68
N ASN A 10 -4.31 -3.36 19.78
CA ASN A 10 -3.09 -3.41 20.58
C ASN A 10 -1.89 -2.74 19.90
N VAL A 11 -2.01 -2.37 18.62
CA VAL A 11 -0.89 -1.89 17.80
C VAL A 11 -1.11 -0.45 17.33
N VAL A 12 -2.29 -0.15 16.78
CA VAL A 12 -2.58 1.18 16.21
C VAL A 12 -3.57 2.00 17.05
N GLY A 13 -4.00 1.45 18.19
CA GLY A 13 -4.95 2.04 19.13
C GLY A 13 -6.42 1.85 18.71
N ASP A 14 -7.33 1.85 19.69
CA ASP A 14 -8.74 1.48 19.53
C ASP A 14 -9.48 2.29 18.47
N ARG A 15 -9.31 3.62 18.48
CA ARG A 15 -10.03 4.50 17.55
C ARG A 15 -9.65 4.24 16.10
N THR A 16 -8.37 4.02 15.83
CA THR A 16 -7.88 3.75 14.46
C THR A 16 -8.27 2.34 14.01
N ALA A 17 -8.16 1.35 14.90
CA ALA A 17 -8.57 -0.01 14.65
C ALA A 17 -10.07 -0.12 14.31
N GLN A 18 -10.94 0.57 15.05
CA GLN A 18 -12.37 0.64 14.74
C GLN A 18 -12.67 1.26 13.37
N VAL A 19 -11.90 2.26 12.94
CA VAL A 19 -12.08 2.85 11.61
C VAL A 19 -11.62 1.89 10.52
N LEU A 20 -10.52 1.16 10.72
CA LEU A 20 -10.04 0.11 9.80
C LEU A 20 -11.07 -1.02 9.67
N GLU A 21 -11.61 -1.49 10.78
CA GLU A 21 -12.64 -2.53 10.80
C GLU A 21 -13.92 -2.07 10.07
N LYS A 22 -14.44 -0.89 10.36
CA LYS A 22 -15.65 -0.36 9.72
C LYS A 22 -15.49 -0.03 8.24
N SER A 23 -14.29 0.36 7.81
CA SER A 23 -14.02 0.80 6.43
C SER A 23 -13.61 -0.35 5.51
N PHE A 24 -12.92 -1.35 6.04
CA PHE A 24 -12.29 -2.41 5.24
C PHE A 24 -12.47 -3.82 5.83
N GLY A 25 -13.09 -3.97 7.00
CA GLY A 25 -13.21 -5.27 7.69
C GLY A 25 -11.90 -5.77 8.29
N ILE A 26 -10.90 -4.90 8.45
CA ILE A 26 -9.54 -5.24 8.91
C ILE A 26 -9.49 -5.18 10.43
N THR A 27 -9.20 -6.31 11.09
CA THR A 27 -9.17 -6.46 12.55
C THR A 27 -7.82 -6.93 13.09
N THR A 28 -7.02 -7.61 12.26
CA THR A 28 -5.74 -8.21 12.64
C THR A 28 -4.56 -7.61 11.86
N ILE A 29 -3.34 -7.83 12.35
CA ILE A 29 -2.11 -7.43 11.64
C ILE A 29 -2.02 -8.14 10.28
N ASN A 30 -2.36 -9.43 10.19
CA ASN A 30 -2.33 -10.17 8.94
C ASN A 30 -3.25 -9.56 7.88
N GLU A 31 -4.47 -9.18 8.25
CA GLU A 31 -5.41 -8.53 7.33
C GLU A 31 -4.90 -7.15 6.92
N LEU A 32 -4.27 -6.40 7.82
CA LEU A 32 -3.68 -5.11 7.50
C LEU A 32 -2.52 -5.27 6.51
N LEU A 33 -1.59 -6.20 6.75
CA LEU A 33 -0.45 -6.46 5.87
C LEU A 33 -0.87 -6.99 4.48
N ARG A 34 -2.09 -7.52 4.33
CA ARG A 34 -2.68 -7.93 3.05
C ARG A 34 -3.51 -6.83 2.38
N HIS A 35 -3.60 -5.66 2.98
CA HIS A 35 -4.18 -4.48 2.34
C HIS A 35 -3.12 -3.80 1.47
N TYR A 36 -2.85 -4.38 0.30
CA TYR A 36 -1.74 -4.00 -0.58
C TYR A 36 -1.93 -2.62 -1.22
N PRO A 37 -0.83 -1.89 -1.47
CA PRO A 37 -0.89 -0.64 -2.22
C PRO A 37 -1.29 -0.90 -3.68
N ARG A 38 -2.07 0.05 -4.23
CA ARG A 38 -2.47 0.03 -5.65
C ARG A 38 -1.34 0.47 -6.58
N ARG A 39 -0.52 1.40 -6.11
CA ARG A 39 0.61 1.96 -6.85
C ARG A 39 1.61 2.56 -5.88
N TYR A 40 2.78 2.86 -6.40
CA TYR A 40 3.79 3.64 -5.68
C TYR A 40 3.97 4.99 -6.36
N VAL A 41 4.21 6.03 -5.56
CA VAL A 41 4.58 7.36 -6.01
C VAL A 41 6.03 7.56 -5.61
N VAL A 42 6.87 7.95 -6.56
CA VAL A 42 8.26 8.32 -6.26
C VAL A 42 8.25 9.71 -5.67
N ARG A 43 8.87 9.93 -4.51
CA ARG A 43 9.20 11.28 -4.09
C ARG A 43 10.31 11.78 -5.00
N GLY A 44 10.09 12.94 -5.61
CA GLY A 44 11.07 13.57 -6.51
C GLY A 44 12.42 13.79 -5.81
N GLU A 45 13.46 13.96 -6.58
CA GLU A 45 14.76 14.40 -6.08
C GLU A 45 14.64 15.79 -5.45
N LEU A 46 15.59 16.13 -4.55
CA LEU A 46 15.62 17.45 -3.93
C LEU A 46 15.83 18.51 -5.01
N THR A 47 14.91 19.46 -5.09
CA THR A 47 14.87 20.46 -6.18
C THR A 47 14.76 21.86 -5.57
N ASP A 48 15.52 22.80 -6.12
CA ASP A 48 15.43 24.20 -5.73
C ASP A 48 14.13 24.84 -6.21
N ILE A 49 13.51 25.67 -5.37
CA ILE A 49 12.22 26.31 -5.67
C ILE A 49 12.32 27.19 -6.94
N SER A 50 13.46 27.80 -7.19
CA SER A 50 13.70 28.65 -8.38
C SER A 50 13.60 27.87 -9.69
N THR A 51 13.96 26.59 -9.71
CA THR A 51 14.03 25.73 -10.90
C THR A 51 12.77 24.94 -11.19
N LEU A 52 11.75 24.97 -10.31
CA LEU A 52 10.53 24.20 -10.44
C LEU A 52 9.84 24.42 -11.77
N VAL A 53 9.38 23.34 -12.42
CA VAL A 53 8.58 23.36 -13.63
C VAL A 53 7.17 22.87 -13.31
N ALA A 54 6.15 23.40 -13.98
CA ALA A 54 4.77 22.94 -13.80
C ALA A 54 4.63 21.48 -14.22
N ASP A 55 3.82 20.73 -13.47
CA ASP A 55 3.54 19.30 -13.62
C ASP A 55 4.62 18.35 -13.14
N ASP A 56 5.79 18.81 -12.72
CA ASP A 56 6.84 17.96 -12.14
C ASP A 56 6.47 17.48 -10.72
N GLU A 57 6.85 16.25 -10.41
CA GLU A 57 6.84 15.71 -9.05
C GLU A 57 8.17 16.06 -8.38
N VAL A 58 8.13 16.86 -7.32
CA VAL A 58 9.34 17.42 -6.69
C VAL A 58 9.34 17.18 -5.20
N THR A 59 10.55 17.19 -4.63
CA THR A 59 10.77 17.31 -3.18
C THR A 59 11.62 18.54 -2.93
N ILE A 60 11.17 19.40 -2.03
CA ILE A 60 11.90 20.61 -1.63
C ILE A 60 12.24 20.56 -0.15
N LEU A 61 13.43 21.01 0.20
CA LEU A 61 13.79 21.35 1.58
C LEU A 61 13.60 22.85 1.74
N ALA A 62 12.73 23.26 2.67
CA ALA A 62 12.40 24.67 2.80
C ALA A 62 12.00 25.03 4.24
N GLU A 63 12.22 26.29 4.60
CA GLU A 63 11.74 26.90 5.84
C GLU A 63 10.37 27.50 5.62
N ILE A 64 9.50 27.37 6.63
CA ILE A 64 8.17 28.01 6.62
C ILE A 64 8.33 29.49 6.98
N GLU A 65 8.05 30.36 6.01
CA GLU A 65 8.12 31.81 6.19
C GLU A 65 6.82 32.38 6.79
N ALA A 66 5.66 31.91 6.27
CA ALA A 66 4.37 32.41 6.70
C ALA A 66 3.27 31.35 6.61
N VAL A 67 2.30 31.45 7.52
CA VAL A 67 1.12 30.57 7.54
C VAL A 67 -0.13 31.44 7.63
N LYS A 68 -1.10 31.21 6.74
CA LYS A 68 -2.34 31.97 6.68
C LYS A 68 -3.53 31.03 6.51
N LEU A 69 -4.43 31.05 7.49
CA LEU A 69 -5.71 30.37 7.40
C LEU A 69 -6.76 31.37 6.85
N ARG A 70 -7.43 30.99 5.78
CA ARG A 70 -8.55 31.77 5.21
C ARG A 70 -9.73 30.88 4.89
N ARG A 71 -10.91 31.47 4.86
CA ARG A 71 -12.14 30.81 4.43
C ARG A 71 -12.59 31.39 3.08
N ALA A 72 -12.76 30.53 2.07
CA ALA A 72 -13.24 30.92 0.77
C ALA A 72 -14.17 29.83 0.21
N ASN A 73 -15.29 30.23 -0.40
CA ASN A 73 -16.29 29.32 -0.99
C ASN A 73 -16.72 28.19 -0.05
N GLY A 74 -16.91 28.50 1.25
CA GLY A 74 -17.33 27.52 2.25
C GLY A 74 -16.22 26.53 2.70
N LYS A 75 -15.00 26.64 2.18
CA LYS A 75 -13.85 25.78 2.53
C LYS A 75 -12.82 26.53 3.35
N ASN A 76 -12.22 25.87 4.31
CA ASN A 76 -11.04 26.36 5.00
C ASN A 76 -9.82 26.09 4.13
N ILE A 77 -9.05 27.12 3.85
CA ILE A 77 -7.83 27.05 3.04
C ILE A 77 -6.67 27.46 3.94
N LEU A 78 -5.76 26.54 4.22
CA LEU A 78 -4.49 26.84 4.87
C LEU A 78 -3.45 27.04 3.77
N GLU A 79 -2.92 28.24 3.68
CA GLU A 79 -1.86 28.65 2.76
C GLU A 79 -0.59 28.83 3.56
N VAL A 80 0.46 28.11 3.18
CA VAL A 80 1.78 28.12 3.82
C VAL A 80 2.77 28.59 2.76
N VAL A 81 3.52 29.62 3.08
CA VAL A 81 4.63 30.09 2.23
C VAL A 81 5.92 29.51 2.77
N VAL A 82 6.67 28.85 1.90
CA VAL A 82 7.96 28.26 2.22
C VAL A 82 9.05 28.84 1.32
N THR A 83 10.27 28.89 1.83
CA THR A 83 11.45 29.37 1.12
C THR A 83 12.64 28.43 1.34
N ASP A 84 13.43 28.23 0.29
CA ASP A 84 14.75 27.58 0.34
C ASP A 84 15.91 28.60 0.27
N GLY A 85 15.59 29.89 0.36
CA GLY A 85 16.53 31.00 0.19
C GLY A 85 16.71 31.43 -1.29
N SER A 86 16.33 30.62 -2.26
CA SER A 86 16.38 30.97 -3.69
C SER A 86 15.08 31.62 -4.17
N ALA A 87 13.93 31.12 -3.71
CA ALA A 87 12.60 31.62 -4.07
C ALA A 87 11.55 31.21 -3.03
N ASN A 88 10.32 31.69 -3.21
CA ASN A 88 9.17 31.33 -2.37
C ASN A 88 8.20 30.45 -3.14
N LEU A 89 7.60 29.46 -2.44
CA LEU A 89 6.57 28.57 -2.95
C LEU A 89 5.36 28.55 -2.02
N SER A 90 4.17 28.53 -2.59
CA SER A 90 2.93 28.40 -1.82
C SER A 90 2.53 26.93 -1.69
N LEU A 91 2.28 26.47 -0.48
CA LEU A 91 1.66 25.18 -0.19
C LEU A 91 0.21 25.44 0.19
N THR A 92 -0.73 24.68 -0.40
CA THR A 92 -2.17 24.90 -0.16
C THR A 92 -2.83 23.63 0.34
N PHE A 93 -3.51 23.73 1.50
CA PHE A 93 -4.26 22.62 2.10
C PHE A 93 -5.74 23.02 2.23
N PHE A 94 -6.62 22.28 1.58
CA PHE A 94 -8.06 22.50 1.67
C PHE A 94 -8.69 21.66 2.77
N ASN A 95 -9.51 22.27 3.63
CA ASN A 95 -10.21 21.65 4.75
C ASN A 95 -9.29 20.94 5.78
N GLN A 96 -8.05 21.39 5.90
CA GLN A 96 -7.04 20.83 6.80
C GLN A 96 -6.48 21.90 7.76
N ALA A 97 -7.35 22.76 8.31
CA ALA A 97 -6.95 23.83 9.24
C ALA A 97 -6.17 23.31 10.46
N TRP A 98 -6.36 22.05 10.85
CA TRP A 98 -5.65 21.45 11.97
C TRP A 98 -4.13 21.39 11.78
N ARG A 99 -3.64 21.45 10.54
CA ARG A 99 -2.20 21.47 10.20
C ARG A 99 -1.52 22.79 10.61
N GLU A 100 -2.26 23.88 10.84
CA GLU A 100 -1.72 25.14 11.36
C GLU A 100 -0.97 24.97 12.69
N LYS A 101 -1.33 23.96 13.49
CA LYS A 101 -0.66 23.65 14.74
C LYS A 101 0.76 23.10 14.52
N ASP A 102 0.97 22.39 13.44
CA ASP A 102 2.25 21.75 13.10
C ASP A 102 3.10 22.66 12.20
N LEU A 103 2.47 23.26 11.18
CA LEU A 103 3.12 24.14 10.21
C LEU A 103 3.20 25.57 10.79
N ARG A 104 4.33 25.92 11.38
CA ARG A 104 4.56 27.25 11.98
C ARG A 104 5.76 27.91 11.32
N ALA A 105 5.75 29.26 11.23
CA ALA A 105 6.89 30.02 10.72
C ALA A 105 8.18 29.70 11.52
N GLY A 106 9.30 29.66 10.81
CA GLY A 106 10.62 29.31 11.33
C GLY A 106 10.92 27.80 11.36
N ARG A 107 9.94 26.93 11.07
CA ARG A 107 10.20 25.48 11.00
C ARG A 107 10.71 25.06 9.63
N VAL A 108 11.73 24.22 9.63
CA VAL A 108 12.27 23.60 8.42
C VAL A 108 11.60 22.26 8.17
N GLY A 109 11.36 21.94 6.92
CA GLY A 109 10.76 20.67 6.54
C GLY A 109 11.01 20.31 5.08
N LEU A 110 10.78 19.06 4.80
CA LEU A 110 10.76 18.50 3.46
C LEU A 110 9.31 18.46 2.96
N PHE A 111 9.07 19.01 1.78
CA PHE A 111 7.74 19.09 1.17
C PHE A 111 7.79 18.44 -0.20
N ALA A 112 6.90 17.49 -0.46
CA ALA A 112 6.86 16.74 -1.71
C ALA A 112 5.48 16.80 -2.35
N GLY A 113 5.44 16.93 -3.67
CA GLY A 113 4.21 16.91 -4.43
C GLY A 113 4.36 17.40 -5.86
N LYS A 114 3.25 17.41 -6.56
CA LYS A 114 3.20 17.87 -7.94
C LYS A 114 3.10 19.40 -8.02
N VAL A 115 3.95 20.01 -8.81
CA VAL A 115 3.94 21.45 -9.04
C VAL A 115 2.73 21.83 -9.88
N GLY A 116 1.79 22.54 -9.28
CA GLY A 116 0.65 23.14 -9.97
C GLY A 116 0.84 24.63 -10.23
N VAL A 117 0.04 25.19 -11.11
CA VAL A 117 -0.04 26.63 -11.33
C VAL A 117 -1.42 27.15 -10.99
N PHE A 118 -1.51 28.13 -10.10
CA PHE A 118 -2.75 28.80 -9.75
C PHE A 118 -2.58 30.31 -9.83
N LYS A 119 -3.42 30.98 -10.63
CA LYS A 119 -3.33 32.44 -10.88
C LYS A 119 -1.93 32.91 -11.30
N GLY A 120 -1.24 32.11 -12.15
CA GLY A 120 0.09 32.42 -12.63
C GLY A 120 1.23 32.18 -11.63
N ARG A 121 0.94 31.63 -10.43
CA ARG A 121 1.96 31.30 -9.41
C ARG A 121 2.09 29.80 -9.24
N ARG A 122 3.33 29.31 -9.11
CA ARG A 122 3.59 27.91 -8.80
C ARG A 122 3.18 27.62 -7.35
N GLN A 123 2.59 26.44 -7.14
CA GLN A 123 2.18 25.98 -5.81
C GLN A 123 2.24 24.45 -5.73
N LEU A 124 2.31 23.91 -4.52
CA LEU A 124 2.00 22.50 -4.25
C LEU A 124 0.62 22.42 -3.56
N ALA A 125 -0.29 21.66 -4.16
CA ALA A 125 -1.61 21.42 -3.58
C ALA A 125 -1.58 20.10 -2.79
N HIS A 126 -1.89 20.18 -1.49
CA HIS A 126 -1.83 19.03 -0.57
C HIS A 126 -0.49 18.28 -0.60
N PRO A 127 0.67 18.96 -0.50
CA PRO A 127 1.94 18.26 -0.48
C PRO A 127 2.02 17.31 0.72
N ASP A 128 2.76 16.20 0.53
CA ASP A 128 3.30 15.45 1.65
C ASP A 128 4.40 16.28 2.31
N TYR A 129 4.54 16.17 3.63
CA TYR A 129 5.61 16.86 4.31
C TYR A 129 6.12 16.08 5.53
N GLN A 130 7.38 16.32 5.85
CA GLN A 130 8.04 15.91 7.07
C GLN A 130 8.77 17.11 7.65
N LEU A 131 8.34 17.55 8.84
CA LEU A 131 9.06 18.61 9.56
C LEU A 131 10.29 18.02 10.21
N ILE A 132 11.39 18.74 10.14
CA ILE A 132 12.66 18.37 10.76
C ILE A 132 12.63 18.96 12.17
N PRO A 133 12.81 18.16 13.24
CA PRO A 133 12.93 18.69 14.60
C PRO A 133 14.17 19.59 14.74
N ASP A 134 14.08 20.58 15.62
CA ASP A 134 15.20 21.47 15.90
C ASP A 134 16.38 20.67 16.47
N GLY A 135 17.55 20.76 15.80
CA GLY A 135 18.77 20.06 16.20
C GLY A 135 19.00 18.69 15.57
N ASP A 136 18.06 18.21 14.76
CA ASP A 136 18.26 16.97 13.99
C ASP A 136 19.16 17.20 12.76
N ASP A 137 19.80 16.12 12.30
CA ASP A 137 20.61 16.12 11.10
C ASP A 137 19.73 16.24 9.84
N VAL A 138 19.83 17.38 9.17
CA VAL A 138 19.06 17.68 7.95
C VAL A 138 19.41 16.71 6.82
N ASP A 139 20.68 16.35 6.65
CA ASP A 139 21.12 15.45 5.57
C ASP A 139 20.58 14.04 5.78
N ALA A 140 20.52 13.57 7.04
CA ALA A 140 19.90 12.30 7.38
C ALA A 140 18.38 12.33 7.11
N ALA A 141 17.71 13.43 7.46
CA ALA A 141 16.27 13.61 7.19
C ALA A 141 15.98 13.67 5.69
N VAL A 142 16.83 14.33 4.91
CA VAL A 142 16.76 14.36 3.43
C VAL A 142 16.93 12.95 2.85
N ALA A 143 17.96 12.22 3.26
CA ALA A 143 18.23 10.86 2.80
C ALA A 143 17.08 9.90 3.18
N GLU A 144 16.46 10.14 4.33
CA GLU A 144 15.28 9.36 4.75
C GLU A 144 14.02 9.72 3.97
N PHE A 145 13.85 10.94 3.51
CA PHE A 145 12.62 11.43 2.88
C PHE A 145 12.67 11.39 1.35
N ALA A 146 13.75 11.84 0.73
CA ALA A 146 13.88 11.91 -0.72
C ALA A 146 14.10 10.52 -1.36
N GLY A 147 13.64 10.35 -2.59
CA GLY A 147 13.85 9.11 -3.36
C GLY A 147 13.07 7.88 -2.88
N LYS A 148 12.23 7.97 -1.86
CA LYS A 148 11.43 6.83 -1.38
C LYS A 148 10.19 6.60 -2.24
N TYR A 149 9.90 5.33 -2.46
CA TYR A 149 8.65 4.88 -3.06
C TYR A 149 7.54 4.85 -2.02
N LEU A 150 6.60 5.78 -2.12
CA LEU A 150 5.46 5.86 -1.21
C LEU A 150 4.31 4.99 -1.70
N PRO A 151 3.85 4.04 -0.89
CA PRO A 151 2.70 3.23 -1.23
C PRO A 151 1.40 4.04 -1.16
N VAL A 152 0.58 3.96 -2.20
CA VAL A 152 -0.77 4.54 -2.25
C VAL A 152 -1.79 3.44 -2.06
N TYR A 153 -2.46 3.46 -0.91
CA TYR A 153 -3.45 2.44 -0.53
C TYR A 153 -4.86 2.79 -1.01
N PRO A 154 -5.72 1.77 -1.24
CA PRO A 154 -7.16 1.96 -1.27
C PRO A 154 -7.59 2.67 0.01
N ALA A 155 -8.21 3.82 -0.12
CA ALA A 155 -8.52 4.72 1.00
C ALA A 155 -9.99 5.14 0.99
N THR A 156 -10.48 5.63 2.14
CA THR A 156 -11.81 6.22 2.29
C THR A 156 -11.70 7.65 2.82
N GLY A 157 -12.78 8.43 2.74
CA GLY A 157 -12.80 9.79 3.29
C GLY A 157 -12.49 9.87 4.80
N LYS A 158 -12.75 8.78 5.53
CA LYS A 158 -12.46 8.68 6.97
C LYS A 158 -11.06 8.13 7.27
N LEU A 159 -10.46 7.43 6.33
CA LEU A 159 -9.14 6.82 6.47
C LEU A 159 -8.32 7.05 5.19
N PRO A 160 -7.61 8.18 5.10
CA PRO A 160 -6.77 8.49 3.94
C PRO A 160 -5.54 7.60 3.87
N SER A 161 -4.98 7.42 2.66
CA SER A 161 -3.84 6.52 2.37
C SER A 161 -2.63 6.76 3.29
N TRP A 162 -2.28 8.01 3.58
CA TRP A 162 -1.17 8.32 4.48
C TRP A 162 -1.38 7.78 5.91
N LYS A 163 -2.63 7.75 6.39
CA LYS A 163 -2.96 7.19 7.71
C LYS A 163 -2.82 5.67 7.72
N ILE A 164 -3.22 5.01 6.61
CA ILE A 164 -3.00 3.56 6.42
C ILE A 164 -1.50 3.27 6.40
N MET A 165 -0.72 4.08 5.69
CA MET A 165 0.74 3.95 5.64
C MET A 165 1.37 4.03 7.04
N GLN A 166 0.94 4.98 7.88
CA GLN A 166 1.41 5.06 9.28
C GLN A 166 1.06 3.79 10.07
N CYS A 167 -0.18 3.30 9.95
CA CYS A 167 -0.59 2.08 10.63
C CYS A 167 0.23 0.88 10.16
N MET A 168 0.53 0.81 8.87
CA MET A 168 1.35 -0.24 8.26
C MET A 168 2.77 -0.23 8.82
N LYS A 169 3.40 0.96 8.90
CA LYS A 169 4.73 1.11 9.49
C LYS A 169 4.75 0.59 10.93
N ILE A 170 3.82 1.04 11.78
CA ILE A 170 3.74 0.59 13.17
C ILE A 170 3.55 -0.94 13.25
N ALA A 171 2.69 -1.51 12.40
CA ALA A 171 2.43 -2.94 12.40
C ALA A 171 3.69 -3.76 12.01
N ILE A 172 4.44 -3.31 11.00
CA ILE A 172 5.69 -3.93 10.56
C ILE A 172 6.78 -3.83 11.65
N ASP A 173 6.93 -2.66 12.27
CA ASP A 173 7.93 -2.41 13.31
C ASP A 173 7.68 -3.26 14.58
N CYS A 174 6.41 -3.52 14.89
CA CYS A 174 6.03 -4.35 16.05
C CYS A 174 6.06 -5.87 15.76
N LEU A 175 6.20 -6.28 14.49
CA LEU A 175 6.05 -7.67 14.08
C LEU A 175 7.27 -8.50 14.47
N GLU A 176 7.02 -9.63 15.14
CA GLU A 176 8.04 -10.63 15.42
C GLU A 176 8.64 -11.23 14.14
N ASP A 177 9.69 -12.01 14.29
CA ASP A 177 10.22 -12.77 13.15
C ASP A 177 9.18 -13.81 12.69
N LEU A 178 8.94 -13.85 11.38
CA LEU A 178 7.96 -14.75 10.78
C LEU A 178 8.67 -15.93 10.16
N PRO A 179 8.41 -17.16 10.64
CA PRO A 179 8.87 -18.35 9.95
C PRO A 179 8.25 -18.42 8.56
N ASP A 180 9.07 -18.70 7.57
CA ASP A 180 8.57 -18.94 6.22
C ASP A 180 7.99 -20.34 6.12
N TYR A 181 6.77 -20.45 5.64
CA TYR A 181 6.09 -21.74 5.45
C TYR A 181 6.38 -22.36 4.09
N LEU A 182 6.99 -21.61 3.15
CA LEU A 182 7.42 -22.19 1.88
C LEU A 182 8.74 -22.96 2.08
N PRO A 183 8.87 -24.14 1.48
CA PRO A 183 10.15 -24.83 1.41
C PRO A 183 11.22 -23.99 0.73
N SER A 184 12.47 -24.07 1.22
CA SER A 184 13.60 -23.30 0.68
C SER A 184 13.82 -23.55 -0.82
N GLN A 185 13.57 -24.79 -1.29
CA GLN A 185 13.69 -25.14 -2.70
C GLN A 185 12.78 -24.28 -3.60
N ILE A 186 11.56 -23.94 -3.14
CA ILE A 186 10.61 -23.09 -3.89
C ILE A 186 11.09 -21.64 -3.87
N THR A 187 11.48 -21.13 -2.70
CA THR A 187 11.93 -19.74 -2.57
C THR A 187 13.22 -19.49 -3.35
N GLU A 188 14.14 -20.46 -3.40
CA GLU A 188 15.37 -20.39 -4.18
C GLU A 188 15.11 -20.48 -5.69
N GLN A 189 14.28 -21.45 -6.12
CA GLN A 189 13.94 -21.67 -7.52
C GLN A 189 13.32 -20.42 -8.17
N PHE A 190 12.40 -19.77 -7.46
CA PHE A 190 11.69 -18.59 -7.95
C PHE A 190 12.29 -17.26 -7.50
N LYS A 191 13.39 -17.31 -6.72
CA LYS A 191 14.05 -16.13 -6.13
C LYS A 191 13.10 -15.27 -5.28
N TYR A 192 12.14 -15.91 -4.62
CA TYR A 192 11.20 -15.20 -3.77
C TYR A 192 11.85 -14.71 -2.47
N PRO A 193 11.52 -13.50 -2.01
CA PRO A 193 11.92 -13.04 -0.67
C PRO A 193 11.25 -13.89 0.42
N LYS A 194 11.87 -13.97 1.61
CA LYS A 194 11.23 -14.55 2.78
C LYS A 194 9.96 -13.79 3.15
N LEU A 195 9.00 -14.45 3.78
CA LEU A 195 7.66 -13.90 4.07
C LEU A 195 7.70 -12.52 4.74
N LYS A 196 8.47 -12.36 5.82
CA LYS A 196 8.60 -11.06 6.51
C LYS A 196 9.16 -9.99 5.59
N LYS A 197 10.20 -10.32 4.80
CA LYS A 197 10.79 -9.41 3.82
C LYS A 197 9.78 -9.04 2.72
N ALA A 198 8.97 -9.98 2.25
CA ALA A 198 7.92 -9.70 1.27
C ALA A 198 6.90 -8.68 1.81
N PHE A 199 6.48 -8.80 3.08
CA PHE A 199 5.61 -7.79 3.70
C PHE A 199 6.31 -6.43 3.85
N ILE A 200 7.60 -6.40 4.19
CA ILE A 200 8.36 -5.15 4.26
C ILE A 200 8.44 -4.52 2.87
N ASP A 201 8.92 -5.27 1.87
CA ASP A 201 9.20 -4.74 0.53
C ASP A 201 7.94 -4.30 -0.23
N ILE A 202 6.76 -4.89 0.04
CA ILE A 202 5.52 -4.42 -0.60
C ILE A 202 4.97 -3.14 0.03
N HIS A 203 5.30 -2.84 1.28
CA HIS A 203 4.80 -1.66 2.00
C HIS A 203 5.84 -0.55 2.15
N GLN A 204 7.11 -0.89 2.13
CA GLN A 204 8.25 0.02 2.29
C GLN A 204 9.36 -0.40 1.32
N PRO A 205 9.10 -0.41 0.00
CA PRO A 205 10.07 -0.92 -0.95
C PRO A 205 11.30 -0.02 -1.04
N PRO A 206 12.52 -0.60 -1.07
CA PRO A 206 13.72 0.16 -1.38
C PRO A 206 13.76 0.58 -2.86
N ASP A 207 13.16 -0.22 -3.74
CA ASP A 207 13.05 0.00 -5.18
C ASP A 207 11.80 -0.73 -5.74
N LEU A 208 11.44 -0.44 -6.99
CA LEU A 208 10.26 -1.03 -7.64
C LEU A 208 10.42 -2.53 -7.94
N GLU A 209 11.66 -2.99 -8.17
CA GLU A 209 11.94 -4.40 -8.42
C GLU A 209 11.66 -5.23 -7.15
N SER A 210 12.11 -4.76 -5.99
CA SER A 210 11.83 -5.38 -4.69
C SER A 210 10.32 -5.43 -4.40
N ALA A 211 9.59 -4.35 -4.73
CA ALA A 211 8.14 -4.30 -4.59
C ALA A 211 7.44 -5.34 -5.48
N GLU A 212 7.90 -5.48 -6.73
CA GLU A 212 7.34 -6.45 -7.67
C GLU A 212 7.64 -7.88 -7.26
N ASN A 213 8.87 -8.19 -6.84
CA ASN A 213 9.25 -9.50 -6.33
C ASN A 213 8.43 -9.89 -5.08
N ALA A 214 8.20 -8.93 -4.18
CA ALA A 214 7.32 -9.12 -3.03
C ALA A 214 5.87 -9.39 -3.45
N ARG A 215 5.36 -8.66 -4.44
CA ARG A 215 4.03 -8.87 -5.01
C ARG A 215 3.87 -10.27 -5.61
N GLN A 216 4.84 -10.70 -6.40
CA GLN A 216 4.85 -12.04 -7.00
C GLN A 216 4.84 -13.13 -5.93
N ARG A 217 5.67 -13.00 -4.88
CA ARG A 217 5.69 -13.91 -3.75
C ARG A 217 4.30 -13.99 -3.07
N LEU A 218 3.70 -12.86 -2.73
CA LEU A 218 2.44 -12.83 -2.01
C LEU A 218 1.28 -13.32 -2.88
N THR A 219 1.29 -13.04 -4.19
CA THR A 219 0.35 -13.61 -5.16
C THR A 219 0.48 -15.13 -5.27
N PHE A 220 1.72 -15.64 -5.30
CA PHE A 220 1.98 -17.07 -5.28
C PHE A 220 1.42 -17.72 -4.01
N ASP A 221 1.59 -17.11 -2.84
CA ASP A 221 1.07 -17.61 -1.58
C ASP A 221 -0.46 -17.74 -1.59
N GLU A 222 -1.17 -16.75 -2.12
CA GLU A 222 -2.63 -16.78 -2.23
C GLU A 222 -3.10 -17.88 -3.19
N ALA A 223 -2.44 -18.01 -4.34
CA ALA A 223 -2.73 -19.05 -5.31
C ALA A 223 -2.43 -20.46 -4.75
N LEU A 224 -1.31 -20.62 -4.04
CA LEU A 224 -0.92 -21.88 -3.40
C LEU A 224 -1.95 -22.35 -2.37
N LEU A 225 -2.41 -21.44 -1.50
CA LEU A 225 -3.44 -21.78 -0.50
C LEU A 225 -4.73 -22.29 -1.17
N LEU A 226 -5.19 -21.61 -2.23
CA LEU A 226 -6.35 -22.04 -2.99
C LEU A 226 -6.12 -23.42 -3.62
N GLN A 227 -4.99 -23.64 -4.26
CA GLN A 227 -4.65 -24.91 -4.91
C GLN A 227 -4.53 -26.06 -3.90
N LEU A 228 -3.93 -25.82 -2.74
CA LEU A 228 -3.84 -26.83 -1.68
C LEU A 228 -5.22 -27.26 -1.20
N LEU A 229 -6.15 -26.32 -0.99
CA LEU A 229 -7.54 -26.64 -0.60
C LEU A 229 -8.25 -27.47 -1.69
N LEU A 230 -8.06 -27.13 -2.97
CA LEU A 230 -8.66 -27.87 -4.07
C LEU A 230 -8.08 -29.29 -4.21
N VAL A 231 -6.75 -29.43 -4.06
CA VAL A 231 -6.07 -30.74 -4.08
C VAL A 231 -6.51 -31.60 -2.90
N GLN A 232 -6.61 -31.03 -1.72
CA GLN A 232 -7.08 -31.70 -0.51
C GLN A 232 -8.50 -32.23 -0.68
N ARG A 233 -9.40 -31.38 -1.18
CA ARG A 233 -10.80 -31.76 -1.49
C ARG A 233 -10.85 -32.87 -2.55
N ARG A 234 -10.05 -32.77 -3.60
CA ARG A 234 -9.95 -33.81 -4.63
C ARG A 234 -9.44 -35.14 -4.06
N ALA A 235 -8.43 -35.09 -3.20
CA ALA A 235 -7.90 -36.28 -2.52
C ALA A 235 -8.95 -36.96 -1.63
N GLU A 236 -9.78 -36.20 -0.92
CA GLU A 236 -10.89 -36.70 -0.11
C GLU A 236 -11.94 -37.40 -0.97
N ILE A 237 -12.35 -36.77 -2.09
CA ILE A 237 -13.30 -37.39 -3.04
C ILE A 237 -12.74 -38.66 -3.63
N THR A 238 -11.44 -38.67 -3.98
CA THR A 238 -10.79 -39.86 -4.58
C THR A 238 -10.71 -41.04 -3.63
N LYS A 239 -10.72 -40.81 -2.29
CA LYS A 239 -10.77 -41.86 -1.28
C LYS A 239 -12.13 -42.59 -1.24
N LEU A 240 -13.17 -41.96 -1.76
CA LEU A 240 -14.51 -42.58 -1.80
C LEU A 240 -14.51 -43.69 -2.85
N SER A 241 -14.55 -44.94 -2.38
CA SER A 241 -14.68 -46.08 -3.27
C SER A 241 -16.12 -46.26 -3.72
N THR A 242 -16.33 -46.49 -4.99
CA THR A 242 -17.65 -46.84 -5.53
C THR A 242 -17.50 -48.10 -6.37
N LYS A 243 -18.56 -48.95 -6.40
CA LYS A 243 -18.56 -50.12 -7.28
C LYS A 243 -18.62 -49.66 -8.72
N SER A 244 -17.71 -50.15 -9.55
CA SER A 244 -17.78 -49.95 -10.99
C SER A 244 -19.09 -50.56 -11.51
N ARG A 245 -19.88 -49.75 -12.17
CA ARG A 245 -21.13 -50.20 -12.83
C ARG A 245 -20.88 -50.35 -14.32
N THR A 246 -20.46 -51.54 -14.70
CA THR A 246 -20.41 -51.88 -16.12
C THR A 246 -21.84 -52.02 -16.69
N PRO A 247 -22.12 -51.51 -17.88
CA PRO A 247 -23.45 -51.58 -18.47
C PRO A 247 -23.85 -53.06 -18.67
N ASN A 248 -24.87 -53.53 -17.93
CA ASN A 248 -25.43 -54.89 -18.14
C ASN A 248 -26.18 -54.99 -19.47
N THR A 249 -26.51 -53.89 -20.10
CA THR A 249 -27.21 -53.80 -21.39
C THR A 249 -26.51 -52.80 -22.30
N PRO A 250 -25.38 -53.19 -22.95
CA PRO A 250 -24.65 -52.30 -23.85
C PRO A 250 -25.50 -51.74 -24.99
N LYS A 251 -26.55 -52.49 -25.43
CA LYS A 251 -27.49 -52.04 -26.45
C LYS A 251 -28.32 -50.81 -26.05
N LEU A 252 -28.66 -50.67 -24.76
CA LEU A 252 -29.49 -49.56 -24.25
C LEU A 252 -28.67 -48.27 -24.21
N VAL A 253 -27.44 -48.33 -23.73
CA VAL A 253 -26.50 -47.20 -23.72
C VAL A 253 -26.21 -46.73 -25.13
N ALA A 254 -25.87 -47.65 -26.03
CA ALA A 254 -25.61 -47.33 -27.43
C ALA A 254 -26.85 -46.75 -28.14
N ALA A 255 -28.05 -47.22 -27.84
CA ALA A 255 -29.29 -46.66 -28.36
C ALA A 255 -29.58 -45.25 -27.84
N PHE A 256 -29.24 -44.99 -26.58
CA PHE A 256 -29.34 -43.64 -25.97
C PHE A 256 -28.34 -42.70 -26.63
N GLU A 257 -27.06 -43.10 -26.74
CA GLU A 257 -25.99 -42.30 -27.34
C GLU A 257 -26.34 -41.89 -28.79
N LYS A 258 -26.93 -42.79 -29.57
CA LYS A 258 -27.40 -42.50 -30.95
C LYS A 258 -28.52 -41.46 -31.01
N LYS A 259 -29.28 -41.25 -29.91
CA LYS A 259 -30.37 -40.27 -29.85
C LYS A 259 -29.93 -38.91 -29.33
N LEU A 260 -28.68 -38.79 -28.88
CA LEU A 260 -28.17 -37.49 -28.42
C LEU A 260 -28.04 -36.52 -29.61
N PRO A 261 -28.46 -35.27 -29.46
CA PRO A 261 -28.34 -34.24 -30.49
C PRO A 261 -26.91 -33.70 -30.66
N PHE A 262 -25.95 -34.24 -29.92
CA PHE A 262 -24.53 -33.85 -29.94
C PHE A 262 -23.62 -35.07 -29.82
N LYS A 263 -22.33 -34.93 -30.19
CA LYS A 263 -21.30 -35.94 -29.98
C LYS A 263 -20.53 -35.62 -28.69
N TYR A 264 -20.16 -36.67 -27.96
CA TYR A 264 -19.28 -36.51 -26.80
C TYR A 264 -17.94 -35.91 -27.20
N THR A 265 -17.38 -35.09 -26.32
CA THR A 265 -15.99 -34.63 -26.42
C THR A 265 -15.03 -35.73 -25.98
N SER A 266 -13.74 -35.62 -26.31
CA SER A 266 -12.72 -36.60 -25.92
C SER A 266 -12.57 -36.82 -24.41
N GLY A 267 -13.03 -35.87 -23.58
CA GLY A 267 -13.02 -35.97 -22.13
C GLY A 267 -14.32 -36.51 -21.50
N GLN A 268 -15.40 -36.61 -22.25
CA GLN A 268 -16.68 -37.20 -21.84
C GLN A 268 -16.72 -38.70 -22.14
#